data_884bf201675ac6017d17561cc8cd47ed
#
_entry.id   884bf201675ac6017d17561cc8cd47ed
#
_cell.length_a   1.000
_cell.length_b   1.000
_cell.length_c   1.000
_cell.angle_alpha   90.00
_cell.angle_beta   90.00
_cell.angle_gamma   90.00
#
_symmetry.space_group_name_H-M   'P 1'
#
loop_
_entity.id
_entity.type
_entity.pdbx_description
1 polymer ?
#
loop_
_entity_poly.entity_id
_entity_poly.type
_entity_poly.pdbx_seq_one_letter_code
_entity_poly.pdbx_strand_id
1 'polypeptide(L)'
;MTQGCVRVDGVDVREMSQKELRDCLGYVPQKGVLFSGTIDSNIRYGKTDISEEQVKKAAMVAQAQDFIEEKPHGYESPVAQGGTNVSGGQKQRLSIARAVAKDPEIFIFDDSFSALDFKTDKALRKALKEHTKNATTIIVAQRISTILNADQILVLDDGKMAGLGTHRELMENCEVYRQIAMSQLSEEELANE
;
A
#
# COMPACT_ATOMS: atom_id res chain seq x y z
N MET A 1 -20.90 -10.06 0.23
CA MET A 1 -21.20 -9.84 -1.21
C MET A 1 -22.65 -10.18 -1.44
N THR A 2 -23.44 -9.25 -1.91
CA THR A 2 -24.90 -9.46 -2.15
C THR A 2 -25.17 -10.00 -3.56
N GLN A 3 -24.32 -9.68 -4.52
CA GLN A 3 -24.36 -10.15 -5.91
C GLN A 3 -22.96 -10.25 -6.49
N GLY A 4 -22.80 -11.04 -7.57
CA GLY A 4 -21.54 -11.24 -8.25
C GLY A 4 -20.56 -12.24 -7.57
N CYS A 5 -19.31 -12.22 -8.00
CA CYS A 5 -18.22 -13.03 -7.43
C CYS A 5 -16.90 -12.23 -7.47
N VAL A 6 -16.03 -12.52 -6.53
CA VAL A 6 -14.61 -12.12 -6.56
C VAL A 6 -13.80 -13.38 -6.78
N ARG A 7 -12.87 -13.34 -7.74
CA ARG A 7 -12.01 -14.49 -8.05
C ARG A 7 -10.54 -14.09 -7.91
N VAL A 8 -9.77 -15.01 -7.37
CA VAL A 8 -8.29 -14.94 -7.33
C VAL A 8 -7.78 -16.13 -8.14
N ASP A 9 -7.00 -15.86 -9.18
CA ASP A 9 -6.53 -16.87 -10.16
C ASP A 9 -7.62 -17.77 -10.69
N GLY A 10 -8.79 -17.18 -10.99
CA GLY A 10 -9.96 -17.89 -11.53
C GLY A 10 -10.82 -18.62 -10.50
N VAL A 11 -10.35 -18.77 -9.25
CA VAL A 11 -11.09 -19.41 -8.16
C VAL A 11 -11.93 -18.40 -7.39
N ASP A 12 -13.20 -18.69 -7.15
CA ASP A 12 -14.06 -17.84 -6.33
C ASP A 12 -13.56 -17.85 -4.88
N VAL A 13 -13.39 -16.65 -4.28
CA VAL A 13 -12.87 -16.52 -2.91
C VAL A 13 -13.73 -17.24 -1.85
N ARG A 14 -14.96 -17.60 -2.17
CA ARG A 14 -15.86 -18.40 -1.31
C ARG A 14 -15.48 -19.88 -1.30
N GLU A 15 -14.76 -20.34 -2.30
CA GLU A 15 -14.26 -21.71 -2.47
C GLU A 15 -12.85 -21.90 -1.92
N MET A 16 -12.17 -20.80 -1.59
CA MET A 16 -10.84 -20.79 -0.97
C MET A 16 -10.95 -20.83 0.56
N SER A 17 -10.00 -21.48 1.22
CA SER A 17 -9.85 -21.30 2.66
C SER A 17 -9.37 -19.87 2.97
N GLN A 18 -9.77 -19.34 4.14
CA GLN A 18 -9.29 -18.02 4.58
C GLN A 18 -7.77 -17.93 4.69
N LYS A 19 -7.12 -19.06 4.98
CA LYS A 19 -5.66 -19.13 5.09
C LYS A 19 -5.02 -18.97 3.71
N GLU A 20 -5.44 -19.76 2.72
CA GLU A 20 -4.94 -19.67 1.34
C GLU A 20 -5.11 -18.27 0.78
N LEU A 21 -6.33 -17.70 0.90
CA LEU A 21 -6.58 -16.32 0.45
C LEU A 21 -5.67 -15.30 1.14
N ARG A 22 -5.48 -15.40 2.45
CA ARG A 22 -4.63 -14.46 3.18
C ARG A 22 -3.15 -14.67 2.90
N ASP A 23 -2.73 -15.88 2.59
CA ASP A 23 -1.32 -16.18 2.29
C ASP A 23 -0.87 -15.48 1.00
N CYS A 24 -1.74 -15.35 -0.01
CA CYS A 24 -1.42 -14.60 -1.24
C CYS A 24 -1.61 -13.08 -1.13
N LEU A 25 -2.16 -12.55 -0.02
CA LEU A 25 -2.43 -11.12 0.14
C LEU A 25 -1.44 -10.42 1.09
N GLY A 26 -0.91 -9.27 0.67
CA GLY A 26 -0.26 -8.29 1.52
C GLY A 26 -1.16 -7.07 1.71
N TYR A 27 -1.80 -6.94 2.86
CA TYR A 27 -2.74 -5.84 3.14
C TYR A 27 -2.11 -4.78 4.05
N VAL A 28 -2.18 -3.54 3.62
CA VAL A 28 -1.76 -2.38 4.40
C VAL A 28 -2.97 -1.50 4.65
N PRO A 29 -3.48 -1.46 5.89
CA PRO A 29 -4.65 -0.67 6.22
C PRO A 29 -4.36 0.84 6.24
N GLN A 30 -5.41 1.66 6.12
CA GLN A 30 -5.35 3.12 6.19
C GLN A 30 -4.63 3.61 7.46
N LYS A 31 -4.89 2.99 8.61
CA LYS A 31 -4.16 3.26 9.86
C LYS A 31 -3.24 2.08 10.14
N GLY A 32 -1.93 2.33 10.10
CA GLY A 32 -0.93 1.33 10.43
C GLY A 32 -1.12 0.77 11.84
N VAL A 33 -1.21 -0.55 11.95
CA VAL A 33 -1.36 -1.26 13.23
C VAL A 33 -0.07 -2.01 13.53
N LEU A 34 0.50 -1.74 14.73
CA LEU A 34 1.67 -2.44 15.23
C LEU A 34 1.31 -3.20 16.51
N PHE A 35 1.98 -4.33 16.70
CA PHE A 35 1.84 -5.19 17.86
C PHE A 35 2.97 -4.93 18.85
N SER A 36 2.72 -5.22 20.12
CA SER A 36 3.76 -5.22 21.15
C SER A 36 4.84 -6.22 20.81
N GLY A 37 6.11 -5.82 20.91
CA GLY A 37 7.27 -6.64 20.55
C GLY A 37 8.43 -5.78 20.07
N THR A 38 9.16 -6.21 19.07
CA THR A 38 10.25 -5.44 18.43
C THR A 38 9.83 -4.98 17.03
N ILE A 39 10.63 -4.11 16.41
CA ILE A 39 10.45 -3.72 15.02
C ILE A 39 10.59 -4.96 14.11
N ASP A 40 11.60 -5.79 14.34
CA ASP A 40 11.81 -7.06 13.60
C ASP A 40 10.58 -7.96 13.68
N SER A 41 10.07 -8.22 14.90
CA SER A 41 8.88 -9.05 15.11
C SER A 41 7.62 -8.50 14.41
N ASN A 42 7.51 -7.18 14.31
CA ASN A 42 6.42 -6.52 13.59
C ASN A 42 6.53 -6.67 12.08
N ILE A 43 7.74 -6.61 11.51
CA ILE A 43 7.96 -6.81 10.07
C ILE A 43 7.71 -8.28 9.69
N ARG A 44 8.14 -9.22 10.51
CA ARG A 44 7.93 -10.68 10.30
C ARG A 44 6.50 -11.14 10.56
N TYR A 45 5.65 -10.28 11.11
CA TYR A 45 4.31 -10.70 11.55
C TYR A 45 3.48 -11.27 10.40
N GLY A 46 2.99 -12.51 10.59
CA GLY A 46 2.14 -13.22 9.65
C GLY A 46 2.87 -14.23 8.75
N LYS A 47 4.22 -14.30 8.82
CA LYS A 47 5.01 -15.32 8.15
C LYS A 47 6.27 -15.61 8.98
N THR A 48 6.49 -16.85 9.36
CA THR A 48 7.53 -17.23 10.34
C THR A 48 8.92 -17.45 9.75
N ASP A 49 9.01 -17.68 8.44
CA ASP A 49 10.21 -18.06 7.70
C ASP A 49 10.85 -16.93 6.90
N ILE A 50 10.59 -15.67 7.31
CA ILE A 50 11.21 -14.49 6.70
C ILE A 50 12.67 -14.39 7.17
N SER A 51 13.62 -14.33 6.23
CA SER A 51 15.03 -14.16 6.55
C SER A 51 15.36 -12.74 7.02
N GLU A 52 16.51 -12.55 7.68
CA GLU A 52 17.00 -11.22 8.07
C GLU A 52 17.21 -10.30 6.86
N GLU A 53 17.69 -10.86 5.74
CA GLU A 53 17.88 -10.11 4.50
C GLU A 53 16.55 -9.62 3.93
N GLN A 54 15.50 -10.44 3.98
CA GLN A 54 14.15 -10.05 3.56
C GLN A 54 13.58 -8.95 4.45
N VAL A 55 13.81 -9.00 5.77
CA VAL A 55 13.41 -7.93 6.69
C VAL A 55 14.09 -6.61 6.34
N LYS A 56 15.42 -6.63 6.13
CA LYS A 56 16.20 -5.44 5.76
C LYS A 56 15.76 -4.88 4.40
N LYS A 57 15.57 -5.75 3.41
CA LYS A 57 15.06 -5.37 2.09
C LYS A 57 13.67 -4.73 2.19
N ALA A 58 12.77 -5.32 2.98
CA ALA A 58 11.43 -4.79 3.19
C ALA A 58 11.45 -3.42 3.88
N ALA A 59 12.30 -3.23 4.89
CA ALA A 59 12.49 -1.95 5.55
C ALA A 59 13.04 -0.88 4.59
N MET A 60 13.99 -1.24 3.73
CA MET A 60 14.53 -0.36 2.70
C MET A 60 13.46 0.05 1.68
N VAL A 61 12.69 -0.89 1.14
CA VAL A 61 11.59 -0.62 0.20
C VAL A 61 10.55 0.30 0.85
N ALA A 62 10.20 0.05 2.11
CA ALA A 62 9.25 0.85 2.88
C ALA A 62 9.82 2.20 3.36
N GLN A 63 11.04 2.56 2.98
CA GLN A 63 11.74 3.78 3.45
C GLN A 63 11.82 3.86 4.99
N ALA A 64 11.93 2.70 5.64
CA ALA A 64 11.94 2.58 7.08
C ALA A 64 13.35 2.40 7.66
N GLN A 65 14.32 2.01 6.85
CA GLN A 65 15.67 1.65 7.29
C GLN A 65 16.33 2.75 8.12
N ASP A 66 16.35 4.00 7.63
CA ASP A 66 17.06 5.11 8.27
C ASP A 66 16.58 5.30 9.73
N PHE A 67 15.27 5.45 9.94
CA PHE A 67 14.76 5.66 11.29
C PHE A 67 14.88 4.43 12.19
N ILE A 68 14.96 3.22 11.63
CA ILE A 68 15.22 2.00 12.41
C ILE A 68 16.66 2.00 12.90
N GLU A 69 17.62 2.31 12.02
CA GLU A 69 19.06 2.33 12.34
C GLU A 69 19.41 3.46 13.32
N GLU A 70 18.68 4.57 13.31
CA GLU A 70 18.83 5.66 14.29
C GLU A 70 18.40 5.26 15.71
N LYS A 71 17.63 4.18 15.87
CA LYS A 71 17.20 3.73 17.21
C LYS A 71 18.32 2.99 17.93
N PRO A 72 18.40 3.11 19.30
CA PRO A 72 19.48 2.51 20.08
C PRO A 72 19.66 1.01 19.90
N HIS A 73 18.57 0.29 19.57
CA HIS A 73 18.58 -1.17 19.39
C HIS A 73 18.22 -1.57 17.94
N GLY A 74 18.23 -0.64 16.98
CA GLY A 74 17.90 -0.92 15.59
C GLY A 74 16.58 -1.71 15.44
N TYR A 75 16.63 -2.83 14.77
CA TYR A 75 15.47 -3.72 14.54
C TYR A 75 14.92 -4.35 15.84
N GLU A 76 15.76 -4.51 16.87
CA GLU A 76 15.34 -5.02 18.19
C GLU A 76 14.74 -3.92 19.08
N SER A 77 14.58 -2.70 18.57
CA SER A 77 13.94 -1.62 19.33
C SER A 77 12.49 -1.97 19.68
N PRO A 78 12.08 -1.74 20.95
CA PRO A 78 10.75 -2.12 21.39
C PRO A 78 9.67 -1.28 20.74
N VAL A 79 8.58 -1.93 20.38
CA VAL A 79 7.33 -1.35 19.90
C VAL A 79 6.26 -1.59 20.98
N ALA A 80 5.70 -0.52 21.52
CA ALA A 80 4.60 -0.61 22.46
C ALA A 80 3.30 -1.05 21.76
N GLN A 81 2.33 -1.54 22.53
CA GLN A 81 1.02 -1.94 22.00
C GLN A 81 0.37 -0.79 21.19
N GLY A 82 -0.07 -1.10 19.97
CA GLY A 82 -0.60 -0.12 19.04
C GLY A 82 0.43 0.88 18.53
N GLY A 83 1.74 0.66 18.78
CA GLY A 83 2.83 1.52 18.31
C GLY A 83 2.79 2.93 18.90
N THR A 84 2.39 3.11 20.17
CA THR A 84 2.26 4.44 20.80
C THR A 84 3.59 5.19 20.93
N ASN A 85 4.71 4.49 20.83
CA ASN A 85 6.07 5.02 20.91
C ASN A 85 6.73 5.26 19.53
N VAL A 86 5.96 5.21 18.44
CA VAL A 86 6.42 5.54 17.09
C VAL A 86 5.45 6.53 16.43
N SER A 87 5.95 7.37 15.52
CA SER A 87 5.12 8.35 14.81
C SER A 87 4.13 7.68 13.84
N GLY A 88 3.11 8.42 13.40
CA GLY A 88 2.13 7.92 12.43
C GLY A 88 2.78 7.46 11.12
N GLY A 89 3.70 8.26 10.56
CA GLY A 89 4.46 7.91 9.36
C GLY A 89 5.39 6.70 9.56
N GLN A 90 6.01 6.56 10.75
CA GLN A 90 6.81 5.37 11.08
C GLN A 90 5.93 4.11 11.18
N LYS A 91 4.75 4.19 11.84
CA LYS A 91 3.78 3.09 11.88
C LYS A 91 3.39 2.63 10.47
N GLN A 92 3.09 3.59 9.61
CA GLN A 92 2.67 3.30 8.25
C GLN A 92 3.78 2.61 7.46
N ARG A 93 5.01 3.12 7.54
CA ARG A 93 6.17 2.49 6.89
C ARG A 93 6.46 1.09 7.41
N LEU A 94 6.34 0.85 8.72
CA LEU A 94 6.49 -0.50 9.29
C LEU A 94 5.36 -1.45 8.85
N SER A 95 4.13 -0.95 8.70
CA SER A 95 3.02 -1.74 8.16
C SER A 95 3.23 -2.11 6.69
N ILE A 96 3.80 -1.19 5.90
CA ILE A 96 4.20 -1.43 4.51
C ILE A 96 5.36 -2.44 4.47
N ALA A 97 6.39 -2.28 5.32
CA ALA A 97 7.51 -3.22 5.41
C ALA A 97 7.03 -4.65 5.72
N ARG A 98 6.06 -4.81 6.61
CA ARG A 98 5.41 -6.10 6.89
C ARG A 98 4.80 -6.74 5.65
N ALA A 99 4.03 -5.97 4.87
CA ALA A 99 3.42 -6.47 3.64
C ALA A 99 4.48 -6.85 2.60
N VAL A 100 5.52 -6.03 2.44
CA VAL A 100 6.65 -6.27 1.53
C VAL A 100 7.46 -7.50 1.95
N ALA A 101 7.74 -7.67 3.25
CA ALA A 101 8.51 -8.81 3.76
C ALA A 101 7.81 -10.15 3.54
N LYS A 102 6.49 -10.15 3.50
CA LYS A 102 5.68 -11.33 3.20
C LYS A 102 5.84 -11.79 1.76
N ASP A 103 6.19 -10.89 0.83
CA ASP A 103 6.35 -11.10 -0.61
C ASP A 103 5.11 -11.79 -1.23
N PRO A 104 3.94 -11.18 -1.16
CA PRO A 104 2.68 -11.75 -1.61
C PRO A 104 2.48 -11.55 -3.13
N GLU A 105 1.57 -12.33 -3.72
CA GLU A 105 1.15 -12.19 -5.12
C GLU A 105 0.26 -10.98 -5.36
N ILE A 106 -0.47 -10.53 -4.32
CA ILE A 106 -1.40 -9.40 -4.38
C ILE A 106 -1.11 -8.42 -3.23
N PHE A 107 -0.85 -7.17 -3.56
CA PHE A 107 -0.76 -6.08 -2.59
C PHE A 107 -2.05 -5.26 -2.58
N ILE A 108 -2.54 -4.92 -1.39
CA ILE A 108 -3.66 -4.00 -1.19
C ILE A 108 -3.21 -2.88 -0.26
N PHE A 109 -3.17 -1.66 -0.78
CA PHE A 109 -2.85 -0.44 -0.04
C PHE A 109 -4.13 0.39 0.13
N ASP A 110 -4.65 0.45 1.36
CA ASP A 110 -5.87 1.18 1.68
C ASP A 110 -5.50 2.57 2.24
N ASP A 111 -5.51 3.59 1.38
CA ASP A 111 -5.10 4.99 1.67
C ASP A 111 -3.80 5.10 2.50
N SER A 112 -2.87 4.19 2.20
CA SER A 112 -1.71 3.91 3.06
C SER A 112 -0.57 4.93 2.92
N PHE A 113 -0.69 5.92 2.04
CA PHE A 113 0.36 6.90 1.75
C PHE A 113 0.04 8.29 2.32
N SER A 114 -1.19 8.53 2.79
CA SER A 114 -1.67 9.85 3.23
C SER A 114 -0.94 10.41 4.46
N ALA A 115 -0.39 9.53 5.31
CA ALA A 115 0.34 9.91 6.52
C ALA A 115 1.82 10.25 6.30
N LEU A 116 2.31 10.18 5.05
CA LEU A 116 3.71 10.40 4.70
C LEU A 116 3.94 11.81 4.16
N ASP A 117 5.13 12.35 4.42
CA ASP A 117 5.58 13.57 3.75
C ASP A 117 5.86 13.31 2.26
N PHE A 118 5.82 14.38 1.45
CA PHE A 118 5.91 14.29 -0.01
C PHE A 118 7.18 13.58 -0.51
N LYS A 119 8.34 13.84 0.12
CA LYS A 119 9.62 13.25 -0.28
C LYS A 119 9.65 11.76 -0.01
N THR A 120 9.24 11.36 1.19
CA THR A 120 9.15 9.96 1.61
C THR A 120 8.12 9.20 0.75
N ASP A 121 6.93 9.78 0.51
CA ASP A 121 5.90 9.18 -0.33
C ASP A 121 6.41 8.92 -1.76
N LYS A 122 7.06 9.90 -2.40
CA LYS A 122 7.62 9.74 -3.75
C LYS A 122 8.69 8.64 -3.81
N ALA A 123 9.62 8.59 -2.86
CA ALA A 123 10.67 7.57 -2.79
C ALA A 123 10.07 6.18 -2.55
N LEU A 124 9.13 6.07 -1.62
CA LEU A 124 8.44 4.83 -1.30
C LEU A 124 7.68 4.27 -2.51
N ARG A 125 6.88 5.09 -3.19
CA ARG A 125 6.13 4.64 -4.38
C ARG A 125 7.05 4.16 -5.50
N LYS A 126 8.18 4.83 -5.70
CA LYS A 126 9.19 4.39 -6.67
C LYS A 126 9.75 3.01 -6.30
N ALA A 127 10.13 2.81 -5.03
CA ALA A 127 10.67 1.55 -4.54
C ALA A 127 9.62 0.41 -4.59
N LEU A 128 8.37 0.71 -4.21
CA LEU A 128 7.26 -0.25 -4.31
C LEU A 128 7.00 -0.66 -5.75
N LYS A 129 6.93 0.28 -6.70
CA LYS A 129 6.72 -0.03 -8.13
C LYS A 129 7.76 -1.02 -8.65
N GLU A 130 9.03 -0.85 -8.27
CA GLU A 130 10.09 -1.79 -8.64
C GLU A 130 9.93 -3.15 -7.97
N HIS A 131 9.53 -3.19 -6.69
CA HIS A 131 9.38 -4.42 -5.93
C HIS A 131 8.13 -5.22 -6.37
N THR A 132 7.03 -4.54 -6.70
CA THR A 132 5.74 -5.17 -7.01
C THR A 132 5.50 -5.44 -8.50
N LYS A 133 6.53 -5.38 -9.35
CA LYS A 133 6.43 -5.55 -10.82
C LYS A 133 5.72 -6.83 -11.26
N ASN A 134 5.88 -7.90 -10.48
CA ASN A 134 5.32 -9.22 -10.79
C ASN A 134 4.09 -9.56 -9.91
N ALA A 135 3.56 -8.59 -9.19
CA ALA A 135 2.42 -8.76 -8.30
C ALA A 135 1.24 -7.88 -8.75
N THR A 136 0.03 -8.30 -8.47
CA THR A 136 -1.15 -7.45 -8.61
C THR A 136 -1.17 -6.42 -7.48
N THR A 137 -1.26 -5.14 -7.83
CA THR A 137 -1.29 -4.06 -6.83
C THR A 137 -2.61 -3.30 -6.90
N ILE A 138 -3.37 -3.31 -5.81
CA ILE A 138 -4.62 -2.56 -5.65
C ILE A 138 -4.35 -1.41 -4.69
N ILE A 139 -4.64 -0.18 -5.13
CA ILE A 139 -4.43 1.03 -4.33
C ILE A 139 -5.77 1.74 -4.18
N VAL A 140 -6.25 1.88 -2.96
CA VAL A 140 -7.31 2.83 -2.63
C VAL A 140 -6.65 4.15 -2.28
N ALA A 141 -6.96 5.20 -3.01
CA ALA A 141 -6.33 6.50 -2.85
C ALA A 141 -7.34 7.65 -2.91
N GLN A 142 -7.07 8.69 -2.12
CA GLN A 142 -7.77 9.96 -2.17
C GLN A 142 -7.00 11.00 -3.00
N ARG A 143 -5.71 10.75 -3.29
CA ARG A 143 -4.85 11.65 -4.07
C ARG A 143 -4.66 11.11 -5.47
N ILE A 144 -4.99 11.93 -6.48
CA ILE A 144 -4.79 11.60 -7.89
C ILE A 144 -3.32 11.28 -8.19
N SER A 145 -2.38 12.05 -7.63
CA SER A 145 -0.93 11.82 -7.80
C SER A 145 -0.47 10.41 -7.40
N THR A 146 -1.23 9.71 -6.58
CA THR A 146 -0.91 8.33 -6.17
C THR A 146 -1.22 7.31 -7.26
N ILE A 147 -2.23 7.59 -8.09
CA ILE A 147 -2.79 6.64 -9.06
C ILE A 147 -2.60 7.04 -10.53
N LEU A 148 -1.95 8.17 -10.81
CA LEU A 148 -1.72 8.67 -12.19
C LEU A 148 -1.18 7.61 -13.14
N ASN A 149 -0.25 6.79 -12.66
CA ASN A 149 0.43 5.75 -13.46
C ASN A 149 -0.15 4.34 -13.22
N ALA A 150 -1.39 4.23 -12.76
CA ALA A 150 -2.05 2.94 -12.64
C ALA A 150 -2.49 2.44 -14.02
N ASP A 151 -2.39 1.13 -14.25
CA ASP A 151 -2.83 0.50 -15.49
C ASP A 151 -4.35 0.63 -15.68
N GLN A 152 -5.08 0.70 -14.56
CA GLN A 152 -6.52 0.87 -14.54
C GLN A 152 -6.95 1.59 -13.27
N ILE A 153 -7.84 2.57 -13.41
CA ILE A 153 -8.42 3.36 -12.32
C ILE A 153 -9.92 3.13 -12.32
N LEU A 154 -10.46 2.68 -11.20
CA LEU A 154 -11.90 2.59 -10.94
C LEU A 154 -12.35 3.83 -10.17
N VAL A 155 -13.28 4.58 -10.73
CA VAL A 155 -13.88 5.76 -10.08
C VAL A 155 -15.24 5.36 -9.51
N LEU A 156 -15.41 5.63 -8.21
CA LEU A 156 -16.66 5.37 -7.51
C LEU A 156 -17.33 6.70 -7.11
N ASP A 157 -18.61 6.81 -7.34
CA ASP A 157 -19.46 7.91 -6.92
C ASP A 157 -20.77 7.35 -6.34
N ASP A 158 -21.13 7.74 -5.14
CA ASP A 158 -22.32 7.25 -4.41
C ASP A 158 -22.45 5.71 -4.44
N GLY A 159 -21.32 4.99 -4.31
CA GLY A 159 -21.31 3.51 -4.31
C GLY A 159 -21.54 2.87 -5.68
N LYS A 160 -21.52 3.67 -6.77
CA LYS A 160 -21.64 3.20 -8.15
C LYS A 160 -20.35 3.47 -8.91
N MET A 161 -20.09 2.66 -9.93
CA MET A 161 -18.98 2.88 -10.84
C MET A 161 -19.32 4.08 -11.76
N ALA A 162 -18.57 5.17 -11.59
CA ALA A 162 -18.66 6.37 -12.43
C ALA A 162 -17.73 6.31 -13.64
N GLY A 163 -16.62 5.59 -13.56
CA GLY A 163 -15.67 5.42 -14.64
C GLY A 163 -14.67 4.29 -14.39
N LEU A 164 -14.11 3.76 -15.47
CA LEU A 164 -13.07 2.74 -15.46
C LEU A 164 -12.15 2.99 -16.65
N GLY A 165 -10.84 3.13 -16.42
CA GLY A 165 -9.85 3.36 -17.48
C GLY A 165 -8.52 3.86 -16.92
N THR A 166 -7.62 4.27 -17.78
CA THR A 166 -6.38 4.98 -17.46
C THR A 166 -6.68 6.43 -17.05
N HIS A 167 -5.70 7.10 -16.47
CA HIS A 167 -5.82 8.52 -16.14
C HIS A 167 -6.29 9.34 -17.37
N ARG A 168 -5.63 9.17 -18.52
CA ARG A 168 -5.96 9.89 -19.75
C ARG A 168 -7.39 9.64 -20.22
N GLU A 169 -7.81 8.39 -20.28
CA GLU A 169 -9.17 8.03 -20.69
C GLU A 169 -10.22 8.62 -19.75
N LEU A 170 -9.95 8.65 -18.43
CA LEU A 170 -10.86 9.21 -17.45
C LEU A 170 -10.90 10.74 -17.47
N MET A 171 -9.79 11.39 -17.79
CA MET A 171 -9.77 12.84 -18.03
C MET A 171 -10.65 13.25 -19.21
N GLU A 172 -10.72 12.41 -20.25
CA GLU A 172 -11.55 12.66 -21.43
C GLU A 172 -13.03 12.29 -21.21
N ASN A 173 -13.30 11.17 -20.54
CA ASN A 173 -14.61 10.51 -20.57
C ASN A 173 -15.33 10.44 -19.21
N CYS A 174 -14.71 10.86 -18.09
CA CYS A 174 -15.31 10.77 -16.76
C CYS A 174 -15.31 12.14 -16.07
N GLU A 175 -16.48 12.79 -16.02
CA GLU A 175 -16.64 14.12 -15.41
C GLU A 175 -16.26 14.13 -13.92
N VAL A 176 -16.69 13.11 -13.17
CA VAL A 176 -16.36 12.97 -11.74
C VAL A 176 -14.85 12.90 -11.53
N TYR A 177 -14.14 12.09 -12.33
CA TYR A 177 -12.69 11.98 -12.24
C TYR A 177 -11.99 13.30 -12.58
N ARG A 178 -12.43 13.97 -13.64
CA ARG A 178 -11.89 15.26 -14.08
C ARG A 178 -12.00 16.33 -13.01
N GLN A 179 -13.17 16.44 -12.36
CA GLN A 179 -13.39 17.40 -11.27
C GLN A 179 -12.45 17.11 -10.10
N ILE A 180 -12.26 15.86 -9.71
CA ILE A 180 -11.32 15.47 -8.64
C ILE A 180 -9.89 15.82 -9.06
N ALA A 181 -9.48 15.47 -10.28
CA ALA A 181 -8.13 15.73 -10.79
C ALA A 181 -7.82 17.24 -10.82
N MET A 182 -8.71 18.05 -11.40
CA MET A 182 -8.58 19.50 -11.47
C MET A 182 -8.54 20.17 -10.08
N SER A 183 -9.14 19.57 -9.08
CA SER A 183 -9.07 20.09 -7.71
C SER A 183 -7.76 19.80 -6.98
N GLN A 184 -6.96 18.85 -7.48
CA GLN A 184 -5.76 18.36 -6.80
C GLN A 184 -4.46 18.55 -7.57
N LEU A 185 -4.49 18.63 -8.89
CA LEU A 185 -3.32 18.80 -9.76
C LEU A 185 -3.14 20.27 -10.12
N SER A 186 -1.88 20.71 -10.19
CA SER A 186 -1.54 22.02 -10.70
C SER A 186 -1.69 22.07 -12.23
N GLU A 187 -1.79 23.29 -12.79
CA GLU A 187 -1.83 23.47 -14.26
C GLU A 187 -0.60 22.90 -14.96
N GLU A 188 0.57 22.95 -14.31
CA GLU A 188 1.81 22.37 -14.83
C GLU A 188 1.78 20.83 -14.84
N GLU A 189 1.16 20.20 -13.84
CA GLU A 189 1.00 18.74 -13.79
C GLU A 189 -0.03 18.26 -14.82
N LEU A 190 -1.06 19.02 -15.07
CA LEU A 190 -2.07 18.76 -16.11
C LEU A 190 -1.54 18.96 -17.55
N ALA A 191 -0.55 19.86 -17.72
CA ALA A 191 0.01 20.18 -19.04
C ALA A 191 1.16 19.27 -19.47
N ASN A 192 1.76 18.50 -18.56
CA ASN A 192 2.89 17.60 -18.85
C ASN A 192 2.46 16.16 -19.23
N GLU A 193 1.19 15.96 -19.52
CA GLU A 193 0.55 14.72 -20.01
C GLU A 193 0.09 14.87 -21.47
#